data_35494979b68d50cd402677f3b91c43b3
#
_entry.id   35494979b68d50cd402677f3b91c43b3
#
_cell.length_a   1.000
_cell.length_b   1.000
_cell.length_c   1.000
_cell.angle_alpha   90.00
_cell.angle_beta   90.00
_cell.angle_gamma   90.00
#
_symmetry.space_group_name_H-M   'P 1'
#
loop_
_entity.id
_entity.type
_entity.pdbx_description
1 polymer ?
#
loop_
_entity_poly.entity_id
_entity_poly.type
_entity_poly.pdbx_seq_one_letter_code
_entity_poly.pdbx_strand_id
1 'polypeptide(L)'
;MSPSIARRRPLLAGLLATALAGAVLLVPAAAEAATTCTSGASEGMNPYYILDNEYNASLATSSSWQCVWSTSQSGGTIDWGADWDWAHASPSTSSDVLAYPAAVLGWEWGWMYSDTGLPIQLSSGKTVSSTWDYTFTQNTSNTFDVSYDNWITSSSDPGDSNPQAEMMIWLDHGGGAGPAGSQVATVSVDGASWDLYIDTDNTWPIYSFVAASTTTSSSLTITDFTKVLTGSYGLNSSYYLSSVQAGVEVWTGEGQIDSNTYSVTVG
;
A
#
# COMPACT_ATOMS: atom_id res chain seq x y z
N MET A 1 -31.94 36.33 91.32
CA MET A 1 -30.94 37.16 90.53
C MET A 1 -29.95 36.13 89.96
N SER A 2 -30.14 35.70 88.70
CA SER A 2 -29.21 34.76 88.08
C SER A 2 -28.56 35.45 86.86
N PRO A 3 -27.26 35.29 86.66
CA PRO A 3 -26.61 35.90 85.52
C PRO A 3 -26.73 34.99 84.26
N SER A 4 -27.02 35.65 83.15
CA SER A 4 -27.10 35.09 81.81
C SER A 4 -25.70 34.72 81.27
N ILE A 5 -25.61 33.45 80.81
CA ILE A 5 -24.39 32.92 80.15
C ILE A 5 -24.54 33.08 78.62
N ALA A 6 -23.70 33.95 78.06
CA ALA A 6 -23.59 34.12 76.61
C ALA A 6 -22.83 32.91 75.98
N ARG A 7 -23.47 32.17 75.09
CA ARG A 7 -22.83 31.11 74.28
C ARG A 7 -22.19 31.73 73.05
N ARG A 8 -20.84 31.58 72.95
CA ARG A 8 -20.08 31.89 71.72
C ARG A 8 -20.25 30.72 70.72
N ARG A 9 -20.63 31.05 69.48
CA ARG A 9 -20.67 30.11 68.34
C ARG A 9 -19.27 30.04 67.77
N PRO A 10 -18.77 28.84 67.35
CA PRO A 10 -17.52 28.73 66.61
C PRO A 10 -17.75 29.01 65.12
N LEU A 11 -16.88 29.81 64.50
CA LEU A 11 -16.77 30.04 63.09
C LEU A 11 -16.15 28.79 62.46
N LEU A 12 -16.93 28.09 61.61
CA LEU A 12 -16.38 27.08 60.71
C LEU A 12 -15.70 27.81 59.53
N ALA A 13 -14.38 27.70 59.46
CA ALA A 13 -13.62 28.05 58.29
C ALA A 13 -13.80 26.93 57.23
N GLY A 14 -14.53 27.20 56.16
CA GLY A 14 -14.65 26.29 55.02
C GLY A 14 -13.36 26.32 54.22
N LEU A 15 -12.65 25.17 54.18
CA LEU A 15 -11.59 24.92 53.19
C LEU A 15 -12.26 24.58 51.83
N LEU A 16 -12.13 25.50 50.86
CA LEU A 16 -12.39 25.18 49.45
C LEU A 16 -11.21 24.34 48.94
N ALA A 17 -11.43 23.05 48.74
CA ALA A 17 -10.51 22.19 47.97
C ALA A 17 -10.79 22.40 46.50
N THR A 18 -9.95 23.12 45.78
CA THR A 18 -9.94 23.18 44.31
C THR A 18 -9.38 21.87 43.78
N ALA A 19 -10.22 21.01 43.27
CA ALA A 19 -9.81 19.83 42.50
C ALA A 19 -9.31 20.29 41.11
N LEU A 20 -8.00 20.29 40.88
CA LEU A 20 -7.44 20.36 39.54
C LEU A 20 -7.72 19.02 38.85
N ALA A 21 -8.69 19.00 37.95
CA ALA A 21 -8.85 17.90 36.99
C ALA A 21 -7.72 18.00 35.96
N GLY A 22 -6.65 17.23 36.16
CA GLY A 22 -5.61 17.04 35.16
C GLY A 22 -6.20 16.25 34.00
N ALA A 23 -6.34 16.88 32.84
CA ALA A 23 -6.62 16.17 31.60
C ALA A 23 -5.38 15.31 31.27
N VAL A 24 -5.49 14.01 31.44
CA VAL A 24 -4.50 13.06 30.92
C VAL A 24 -4.70 13.03 29.40
N LEU A 25 -3.84 13.70 28.67
CA LEU A 25 -3.73 13.52 27.23
C LEU A 25 -3.20 12.10 26.99
N LEU A 26 -4.10 11.19 26.60
CA LEU A 26 -3.69 9.91 26.04
C LEU A 26 -3.00 10.20 24.72
N VAL A 27 -1.67 10.25 24.72
CA VAL A 27 -0.88 10.18 23.51
C VAL A 27 -1.08 8.75 22.97
N PRO A 28 -1.60 8.56 21.75
CA PRO A 28 -1.66 7.22 21.19
C PRO A 28 -0.24 6.65 21.17
N ALA A 29 -0.06 5.45 21.68
CA ALA A 29 1.21 4.74 21.58
C ALA A 29 1.55 4.62 20.08
N ALA A 30 2.76 5.01 19.68
CA ALA A 30 3.26 4.71 18.36
C ALA A 30 3.18 3.18 18.18
N ALA A 31 2.68 2.72 17.04
CA ALA A 31 2.75 1.30 16.72
C ALA A 31 4.22 0.88 16.80
N GLU A 32 4.51 -0.20 17.51
CA GLU A 32 5.88 -0.73 17.55
C GLU A 32 6.21 -1.25 16.13
N ALA A 33 7.43 -0.97 15.68
CA ALA A 33 7.93 -1.51 14.41
C ALA A 33 7.94 -3.04 14.49
N ALA A 34 7.27 -3.68 13.55
CA ALA A 34 7.22 -5.14 13.46
C ALA A 34 7.86 -5.59 12.15
N THR A 35 8.52 -6.75 12.15
CA THR A 35 9.22 -7.31 10.99
C THR A 35 8.83 -8.76 10.83
N THR A 36 8.53 -9.17 9.59
CA THR A 36 8.37 -10.58 9.22
C THR A 36 9.24 -10.92 8.01
N CYS A 37 9.77 -12.16 8.00
CA CYS A 37 10.51 -12.74 6.87
C CYS A 37 9.89 -14.12 6.56
N THR A 38 8.59 -14.22 6.68
CA THR A 38 7.85 -15.46 6.43
C THR A 38 6.98 -15.27 5.21
N SER A 39 7.24 -16.04 4.17
CA SER A 39 6.49 -16.00 2.91
C SER A 39 4.97 -15.99 3.12
N GLY A 40 4.29 -15.01 2.56
CA GLY A 40 2.85 -14.81 2.68
C GLY A 40 2.38 -14.26 4.03
N ALA A 41 3.27 -13.98 4.98
CA ALA A 41 2.90 -13.29 6.22
C ALA A 41 2.69 -11.80 5.99
N SER A 42 2.01 -11.15 6.91
CA SER A 42 1.77 -9.71 6.83
C SER A 42 1.88 -9.02 8.19
N GLU A 43 2.31 -7.76 8.16
CA GLU A 43 2.31 -6.86 9.30
C GLU A 43 1.14 -5.88 9.18
N GLY A 44 0.27 -5.84 10.19
CA GLY A 44 -0.93 -5.02 10.18
C GLY A 44 -0.65 -3.56 10.48
N MET A 45 -1.14 -2.67 9.61
CA MET A 45 -1.15 -1.21 9.79
C MET A 45 -2.55 -0.66 9.45
N ASN A 46 -3.60 -1.21 10.04
CA ASN A 46 -5.00 -0.97 9.70
C ASN A 46 -5.30 0.51 9.33
N PRO A 47 -5.91 0.81 8.15
CA PRO A 47 -6.54 -0.14 7.22
C PRO A 47 -5.61 -0.78 6.18
N TYR A 48 -4.29 -0.58 6.31
CA TYR A 48 -3.28 -1.21 5.46
C TYR A 48 -2.71 -2.47 6.11
N TYR A 49 -2.00 -3.24 5.32
CA TYR A 49 -1.06 -4.26 5.77
C TYR A 49 0.16 -4.31 4.86
N ILE A 50 1.29 -4.70 5.40
CA ILE A 50 2.51 -4.90 4.64
C ILE A 50 2.62 -6.40 4.41
N LEU A 51 2.63 -6.82 3.15
CA LEU A 51 2.62 -8.21 2.73
C LEU A 51 4.02 -8.66 2.30
N ASP A 52 4.51 -9.73 2.90
CA ASP A 52 5.70 -10.46 2.46
C ASP A 52 5.31 -11.42 1.33
N ASN A 53 5.04 -10.84 0.14
CA ASN A 53 4.54 -11.59 -1.01
C ASN A 53 5.69 -12.21 -1.79
N GLU A 54 5.94 -13.49 -1.53
CA GLU A 54 6.95 -14.33 -2.19
C GLU A 54 6.29 -15.37 -3.11
N TYR A 55 5.38 -14.95 -3.99
CA TYR A 55 4.47 -15.85 -4.70
C TYR A 55 5.16 -16.86 -5.63
N ASN A 56 6.36 -16.57 -6.13
CA ASN A 56 7.16 -17.48 -6.95
C ASN A 56 8.45 -17.94 -6.28
N ALA A 57 8.53 -17.94 -4.95
CA ALA A 57 9.70 -18.39 -4.19
C ALA A 57 10.18 -19.81 -4.57
N SER A 58 9.29 -20.66 -5.08
CA SER A 58 9.63 -22.01 -5.56
C SER A 58 10.56 -22.00 -6.78
N LEU A 59 10.68 -20.89 -7.50
CA LEU A 59 11.57 -20.71 -8.65
C LEU A 59 12.95 -20.16 -8.22
N ALA A 60 13.08 -19.77 -6.97
CA ALA A 60 14.30 -19.16 -6.42
C ALA A 60 15.29 -20.19 -5.87
N THR A 61 16.52 -19.76 -5.65
CA THR A 61 17.53 -20.57 -4.92
C THR A 61 17.14 -20.68 -3.45
N SER A 62 17.62 -21.73 -2.78
CA SER A 62 17.34 -21.95 -1.35
C SER A 62 18.03 -20.94 -0.42
N SER A 63 18.90 -20.08 -0.93
CA SER A 63 19.53 -18.98 -0.18
C SER A 63 18.79 -17.65 -0.35
N SER A 64 17.81 -17.59 -1.24
CA SER A 64 16.98 -16.37 -1.42
C SER A 64 16.12 -16.11 -0.20
N TRP A 65 15.88 -14.84 0.09
CA TRP A 65 15.11 -14.41 1.24
C TRP A 65 14.50 -13.03 1.02
N GLN A 66 13.49 -12.70 1.80
CA GLN A 66 12.85 -11.41 1.85
C GLN A 66 12.35 -11.13 3.26
N CYS A 67 12.36 -9.86 3.65
CA CYS A 67 11.70 -9.40 4.88
C CYS A 67 10.92 -8.12 4.57
N VAL A 68 9.83 -7.95 5.30
CA VAL A 68 9.06 -6.69 5.29
C VAL A 68 8.90 -6.18 6.71
N TRP A 69 8.75 -4.87 6.87
CA TRP A 69 8.53 -4.26 8.20
C TRP A 69 7.59 -3.07 8.13
N SER A 70 6.88 -2.85 9.23
CA SER A 70 6.16 -1.62 9.53
C SER A 70 7.07 -0.69 10.34
N THR A 71 7.03 0.61 10.08
CA THR A 71 7.84 1.60 10.80
C THR A 71 6.97 2.53 11.63
N SER A 72 6.03 3.23 11.01
CA SER A 72 5.15 4.16 11.69
C SER A 72 3.81 4.33 10.98
N GLN A 73 2.80 4.78 11.74
CA GLN A 73 1.49 5.11 11.19
C GLN A 73 0.95 6.38 11.85
N SER A 74 0.47 7.32 11.04
CA SER A 74 -0.16 8.54 11.52
C SER A 74 -1.19 9.09 10.52
N GLY A 75 -2.43 9.29 10.96
CA GLY A 75 -3.46 9.98 10.17
C GLY A 75 -3.79 9.36 8.80
N GLY A 76 -3.67 8.05 8.66
CA GLY A 76 -3.90 7.33 7.39
C GLY A 76 -2.67 7.25 6.48
N THR A 77 -1.52 7.78 6.93
CA THR A 77 -0.21 7.61 6.29
C THR A 77 0.57 6.55 7.04
N ILE A 78 1.28 5.72 6.31
CA ILE A 78 2.16 4.68 6.85
C ILE A 78 3.56 4.81 6.29
N ASP A 79 4.56 4.40 7.10
CA ASP A 79 5.93 4.18 6.70
C ASP A 79 6.24 2.71 6.86
N TRP A 80 6.86 2.11 5.86
CA TRP A 80 7.14 0.69 5.81
C TRP A 80 8.39 0.42 4.98
N GLY A 81 8.87 -0.81 4.96
CA GLY A 81 9.97 -1.17 4.08
C GLY A 81 10.04 -2.66 3.80
N ALA A 82 10.92 -3.00 2.87
CA ALA A 82 11.29 -4.37 2.54
C ALA A 82 12.76 -4.43 2.14
N ASP A 83 13.40 -5.56 2.42
CA ASP A 83 14.70 -5.92 1.91
C ASP A 83 14.71 -7.37 1.41
N TRP A 84 15.62 -7.67 0.49
CA TRP A 84 15.64 -8.97 -0.17
C TRP A 84 17.00 -9.31 -0.79
N ASP A 85 17.20 -10.61 -1.02
CA ASP A 85 18.23 -11.17 -1.89
C ASP A 85 17.62 -12.33 -2.69
N TRP A 86 17.28 -12.07 -3.96
CA TRP A 86 16.60 -13.01 -4.83
C TRP A 86 17.47 -13.45 -5.99
N ALA A 87 17.51 -14.75 -6.24
CA ALA A 87 18.16 -15.35 -7.41
C ALA A 87 17.36 -16.55 -7.91
N HIS A 88 17.19 -16.65 -9.23
CA HIS A 88 16.54 -17.80 -9.85
C HIS A 88 17.36 -19.08 -9.70
N ALA A 89 16.70 -20.18 -9.36
CA ALA A 89 17.31 -21.50 -9.32
C ALA A 89 17.65 -22.04 -10.72
N SER A 90 16.99 -21.51 -11.76
CA SER A 90 17.20 -21.92 -13.15
C SER A 90 17.15 -20.72 -14.11
N PRO A 91 18.07 -20.64 -15.10
CA PRO A 91 17.98 -19.61 -16.14
C PRO A 91 16.69 -19.68 -16.99
N SER A 92 16.00 -20.82 -17.02
CA SER A 92 14.76 -20.98 -17.81
C SER A 92 13.57 -20.23 -17.22
N THR A 93 13.65 -19.80 -15.97
CA THR A 93 12.61 -19.02 -15.27
C THR A 93 13.05 -17.58 -15.02
N SER A 94 14.15 -17.12 -15.62
CA SER A 94 14.72 -15.79 -15.37
C SER A 94 13.85 -14.62 -15.82
N SER A 95 12.77 -14.89 -16.57
CA SER A 95 11.75 -13.91 -16.96
C SER A 95 10.60 -13.80 -15.95
N ASP A 96 10.54 -14.67 -14.95
CA ASP A 96 9.44 -14.69 -13.99
C ASP A 96 9.76 -13.77 -12.80
N VAL A 97 8.79 -12.98 -12.37
CA VAL A 97 8.88 -12.23 -11.11
C VAL A 97 8.87 -13.23 -9.94
N LEU A 98 9.77 -13.06 -8.97
CA LEU A 98 9.88 -13.95 -7.82
C LEU A 98 9.02 -13.50 -6.64
N ALA A 99 8.93 -12.18 -6.44
CA ALA A 99 8.26 -11.62 -5.28
C ALA A 99 7.74 -10.21 -5.55
N TYR A 100 6.76 -9.77 -4.74
CA TYR A 100 6.23 -8.41 -4.71
C TYR A 100 5.93 -7.99 -3.27
N PRO A 101 6.95 -7.66 -2.43
CA PRO A 101 6.71 -7.07 -1.12
C PRO A 101 6.00 -5.73 -1.28
N ALA A 102 4.88 -5.54 -0.58
CA ALA A 102 4.03 -4.38 -0.80
C ALA A 102 3.24 -3.94 0.43
N ALA A 103 2.92 -2.64 0.49
CA ALA A 103 1.86 -2.12 1.32
C ALA A 103 0.53 -2.21 0.55
N VAL A 104 -0.47 -2.83 1.15
CA VAL A 104 -1.76 -3.13 0.53
C VAL A 104 -2.89 -2.38 1.25
N LEU A 105 -3.70 -1.63 0.49
CA LEU A 105 -5.02 -1.18 0.91
C LEU A 105 -6.07 -1.89 0.07
N GLY A 106 -6.94 -2.67 0.71
CA GLY A 106 -8.02 -3.38 0.03
C GLY A 106 -7.79 -4.87 -0.09
N TRP A 107 -8.32 -5.45 -1.17
CA TRP A 107 -8.42 -6.88 -1.37
C TRP A 107 -7.11 -7.50 -1.88
N GLU A 108 -6.80 -8.67 -1.33
CA GLU A 108 -5.77 -9.57 -1.82
C GLU A 108 -6.24 -11.00 -1.55
N TRP A 109 -6.66 -11.72 -2.60
CA TRP A 109 -7.15 -13.12 -2.58
C TRP A 109 -7.94 -13.52 -1.33
N GLY A 110 -9.13 -12.88 -1.15
CA GLY A 110 -10.08 -13.22 -0.08
C GLY A 110 -9.86 -12.50 1.24
N TRP A 111 -8.79 -11.71 1.36
CA TRP A 111 -8.51 -10.97 2.59
C TRP A 111 -8.47 -9.46 2.36
N MET A 112 -9.06 -8.70 3.29
CA MET A 112 -9.01 -7.24 3.35
C MET A 112 -9.52 -6.73 4.70
N TYR A 113 -9.09 -5.56 5.13
CA TYR A 113 -9.77 -4.85 6.22
C TYR A 113 -11.10 -4.25 5.74
N SER A 114 -12.10 -4.16 6.64
CA SER A 114 -13.45 -3.72 6.31
C SER A 114 -13.60 -2.20 6.08
N ASP A 115 -12.68 -1.41 6.56
CA ASP A 115 -12.73 0.06 6.62
C ASP A 115 -11.79 0.76 5.62
N THR A 116 -11.41 0.07 4.56
CA THR A 116 -10.55 0.60 3.48
C THR A 116 -11.26 1.61 2.56
N GLY A 117 -12.58 1.59 2.51
CA GLY A 117 -13.37 2.32 1.50
C GLY A 117 -13.43 1.63 0.13
N LEU A 118 -12.63 0.59 -0.09
CA LEU A 118 -12.63 -0.28 -1.28
C LEU A 118 -13.44 -1.56 -1.00
N PRO A 119 -13.91 -2.27 -2.05
CA PRO A 119 -13.90 -1.93 -3.48
C PRO A 119 -14.84 -0.79 -3.87
N ILE A 120 -14.46 -0.02 -4.89
CA ILE A 120 -15.34 0.97 -5.52
C ILE A 120 -15.62 0.60 -6.98
N GLN A 121 -16.86 0.74 -7.43
CA GLN A 121 -17.20 0.53 -8.84
C GLN A 121 -16.55 1.62 -9.70
N LEU A 122 -15.94 1.25 -10.83
CA LEU A 122 -15.22 2.17 -11.71
C LEU A 122 -16.12 3.27 -12.28
N SER A 123 -17.42 2.97 -12.49
CA SER A 123 -18.43 3.94 -12.93
C SER A 123 -19.02 4.79 -11.81
N SER A 124 -18.63 4.62 -10.55
CA SER A 124 -19.25 5.32 -9.40
C SER A 124 -19.00 6.83 -9.36
N GLY A 125 -18.00 7.31 -10.07
CA GLY A 125 -17.53 8.69 -9.99
C GLY A 125 -16.71 9.02 -8.74
N LYS A 126 -16.48 8.07 -7.86
CA LYS A 126 -15.59 8.22 -6.72
C LYS A 126 -14.15 8.41 -7.16
N THR A 127 -13.38 9.09 -6.33
CA THR A 127 -11.94 9.32 -6.55
C THR A 127 -11.13 8.48 -5.59
N VAL A 128 -10.12 7.80 -6.11
CA VAL A 128 -9.06 7.17 -5.30
C VAL A 128 -7.76 7.83 -5.66
N SER A 129 -7.09 8.42 -4.69
CA SER A 129 -5.79 9.06 -4.85
C SER A 129 -4.78 8.48 -3.88
N SER A 130 -3.51 8.51 -4.26
CA SER A 130 -2.41 8.03 -3.45
C SER A 130 -1.24 9.00 -3.49
N THR A 131 -0.53 9.09 -2.38
CA THR A 131 0.82 9.68 -2.31
C THR A 131 1.80 8.62 -1.85
N TRP A 132 2.97 8.58 -2.47
CA TRP A 132 4.04 7.66 -2.11
C TRP A 132 5.40 8.33 -2.32
N ASP A 133 6.21 8.35 -1.27
CA ASP A 133 7.60 8.80 -1.28
C ASP A 133 8.45 7.67 -0.71
N TYR A 134 9.52 7.31 -1.43
CA TYR A 134 10.37 6.19 -1.03
C TYR A 134 11.84 6.44 -1.35
N THR A 135 12.70 5.72 -0.65
CA THR A 135 14.12 5.58 -0.94
C THR A 135 14.37 4.15 -1.42
N PHE A 136 15.08 4.00 -2.52
CA PHE A 136 15.42 2.70 -3.11
C PHE A 136 16.93 2.52 -3.12
N THR A 137 17.42 1.43 -2.53
CA THR A 137 18.83 1.09 -2.44
C THR A 137 19.08 -0.23 -3.15
N GLN A 138 20.08 -0.26 -4.00
CA GLN A 138 20.50 -1.44 -4.74
C GLN A 138 21.96 -1.73 -4.43
N ASN A 139 22.28 -2.98 -4.11
CA ASN A 139 23.65 -3.41 -3.86
C ASN A 139 24.30 -4.07 -5.08
N THR A 140 23.50 -4.62 -6.00
CA THR A 140 23.94 -5.29 -7.22
C THR A 140 23.07 -4.91 -8.41
N SER A 141 23.33 -5.49 -9.59
CA SER A 141 22.44 -5.32 -10.75
C SER A 141 21.12 -6.07 -10.50
N ASN A 142 20.13 -5.36 -10.03
CA ASN A 142 18.79 -5.89 -9.85
C ASN A 142 17.99 -5.83 -11.15
N THR A 143 17.08 -6.79 -11.33
CA THR A 143 15.98 -6.68 -12.27
C THR A 143 14.71 -6.51 -11.46
N PHE A 144 14.09 -5.34 -11.59
CA PHE A 144 12.98 -4.91 -10.72
C PHE A 144 12.11 -3.86 -11.40
N ASP A 145 10.91 -3.67 -10.89
CA ASP A 145 10.19 -2.40 -10.97
C ASP A 145 9.71 -1.95 -9.58
N VAL A 146 9.47 -0.65 -9.44
CA VAL A 146 8.78 -0.05 -8.30
C VAL A 146 7.46 0.47 -8.81
N SER A 147 6.36 -0.10 -8.35
CA SER A 147 5.06 0.14 -8.93
C SER A 147 3.93 0.15 -7.91
N TYR A 148 2.84 0.78 -8.34
CA TYR A 148 1.52 0.40 -7.83
C TYR A 148 1.03 -0.81 -8.62
N ASP A 149 0.44 -1.78 -7.91
CA ASP A 149 -0.33 -2.87 -8.46
C ASP A 149 -1.78 -2.80 -7.94
N ASN A 150 -2.74 -2.76 -8.85
CA ASN A 150 -4.13 -2.47 -8.51
C ASN A 150 -5.04 -3.54 -9.10
N TRP A 151 -5.69 -4.30 -8.23
CA TRP A 151 -6.60 -5.36 -8.65
C TRP A 151 -7.98 -4.83 -9.03
N ILE A 152 -8.46 -5.24 -10.19
CA ILE A 152 -9.81 -4.96 -10.69
C ILE A 152 -10.63 -6.25 -10.64
N THR A 153 -11.77 -6.24 -9.95
CA THR A 153 -12.62 -7.42 -9.75
C THR A 153 -14.01 -7.23 -10.33
N SER A 154 -14.76 -8.31 -10.53
CA SER A 154 -16.14 -8.26 -11.06
C SER A 154 -17.18 -7.92 -9.98
N SER A 155 -16.81 -7.96 -8.70
CA SER A 155 -17.72 -7.83 -7.56
C SER A 155 -17.14 -6.90 -6.50
N SER A 156 -18.02 -6.28 -5.70
CA SER A 156 -17.64 -5.58 -4.47
C SER A 156 -17.34 -6.54 -3.30
N ASP A 157 -17.56 -7.83 -3.49
CA ASP A 157 -17.18 -8.90 -2.56
C ASP A 157 -16.55 -10.02 -3.41
N PRO A 158 -15.28 -9.89 -3.79
CA PRO A 158 -14.64 -10.81 -4.73
C PRO A 158 -14.31 -12.19 -4.13
N GLY A 159 -14.21 -12.31 -2.79
CA GLY A 159 -13.77 -13.54 -2.14
C GLY A 159 -12.42 -14.00 -2.66
N ASP A 160 -12.28 -15.29 -2.97
CA ASP A 160 -11.06 -15.89 -3.55
C ASP A 160 -11.11 -15.96 -5.10
N SER A 161 -12.00 -15.19 -5.73
CA SER A 161 -12.13 -15.20 -7.20
C SER A 161 -10.95 -14.51 -7.86
N ASN A 162 -10.55 -14.99 -9.04
CA ASN A 162 -9.55 -14.31 -9.85
C ASN A 162 -10.00 -12.88 -10.20
N PRO A 163 -9.07 -11.92 -10.27
CA PRO A 163 -9.35 -10.57 -10.76
C PRO A 163 -9.80 -10.60 -12.23
N GLN A 164 -10.41 -9.52 -12.67
CA GLN A 164 -10.81 -9.30 -14.06
C GLN A 164 -9.76 -8.53 -14.85
N ALA A 165 -8.88 -7.85 -14.16
CA ALA A 165 -7.72 -7.17 -14.71
C ALA A 165 -6.74 -6.80 -13.59
N GLU A 166 -5.51 -6.62 -13.99
CA GLU A 166 -4.42 -6.03 -13.22
C GLU A 166 -4.07 -4.67 -13.84
N MET A 167 -3.93 -3.65 -13.01
CA MET A 167 -3.52 -2.31 -13.46
C MET A 167 -2.29 -1.87 -12.69
N MET A 168 -1.16 -1.87 -13.36
CA MET A 168 0.12 -1.45 -12.81
C MET A 168 0.44 0.00 -13.18
N ILE A 169 1.11 0.72 -12.26
CA ILE A 169 1.67 2.06 -12.52
C ILE A 169 3.12 2.04 -12.07
N TRP A 170 4.04 1.90 -13.01
CA TRP A 170 5.47 1.78 -12.78
C TRP A 170 6.12 3.16 -12.61
N LEU A 171 6.69 3.41 -11.45
CA LEU A 171 7.38 4.66 -11.10
C LEU A 171 8.87 4.59 -11.42
N ASP A 172 9.48 3.41 -11.29
CA ASP A 172 10.88 3.13 -11.58
C ASP A 172 11.03 1.69 -12.05
N HIS A 173 12.09 1.39 -12.80
CA HIS A 173 12.44 0.03 -13.17
C HIS A 173 13.92 -0.07 -13.58
N GLY A 174 14.50 -1.25 -13.50
CA GLY A 174 15.89 -1.46 -13.83
C GLY A 174 16.26 -2.89 -14.21
N GLY A 175 17.52 -3.09 -14.60
CA GLY A 175 18.08 -4.41 -14.91
C GLY A 175 17.46 -5.10 -16.11
N GLY A 176 16.74 -4.36 -16.96
CA GLY A 176 16.05 -4.94 -18.13
C GLY A 176 14.64 -5.44 -17.83
N ALA A 177 14.07 -5.13 -16.65
CA ALA A 177 12.64 -5.34 -16.39
C ALA A 177 11.81 -4.60 -17.46
N GLY A 178 10.77 -5.24 -17.93
CA GLY A 178 9.83 -4.67 -18.88
C GLY A 178 8.42 -5.20 -18.62
N PRO A 179 7.40 -4.35 -18.81
CA PRO A 179 6.02 -4.73 -18.56
C PRO A 179 5.55 -5.83 -19.51
N ALA A 180 4.55 -6.58 -19.07
CA ALA A 180 3.91 -7.60 -19.90
C ALA A 180 3.25 -7.00 -21.15
N GLY A 181 3.24 -7.75 -22.24
CA GLY A 181 2.56 -7.39 -23.49
C GLY A 181 3.34 -6.41 -24.36
N SER A 182 2.62 -5.49 -25.00
CA SER A 182 3.20 -4.54 -25.97
C SER A 182 2.75 -3.12 -25.69
N GLN A 183 3.60 -2.14 -25.97
CA GLN A 183 3.24 -0.73 -25.91
C GLN A 183 2.17 -0.42 -26.98
N VAL A 184 1.04 0.11 -26.53
CA VAL A 184 -0.09 0.47 -27.41
C VAL A 184 -0.27 1.96 -27.56
N ALA A 185 0.22 2.76 -26.61
CA ALA A 185 0.11 4.21 -26.62
C ALA A 185 1.11 4.88 -25.68
N THR A 186 1.24 6.18 -25.81
CA THR A 186 1.73 7.09 -24.76
C THR A 186 0.56 8.00 -24.38
N VAL A 187 0.22 8.05 -23.09
CA VAL A 187 -0.93 8.79 -22.56
C VAL A 187 -0.48 9.83 -21.52
N SER A 188 -1.31 10.85 -21.29
CA SER A 188 -1.06 11.82 -20.22
C SER A 188 -2.10 11.62 -19.10
N VAL A 189 -1.62 11.37 -17.89
CA VAL A 189 -2.44 11.24 -16.67
C VAL A 189 -1.76 12.03 -15.55
N ASP A 190 -2.53 12.79 -14.79
CA ASP A 190 -2.05 13.64 -13.68
C ASP A 190 -0.87 14.57 -14.07
N GLY A 191 -0.89 15.05 -15.33
CA GLY A 191 0.13 15.96 -15.84
C GLY A 191 1.46 15.31 -16.21
N ALA A 192 1.59 13.99 -16.06
CA ALA A 192 2.75 13.21 -16.47
C ALA A 192 2.47 12.39 -17.74
N SER A 193 3.55 11.95 -18.42
CA SER A 193 3.48 11.08 -19.59
C SER A 193 3.79 9.65 -19.20
N TRP A 194 2.97 8.72 -19.70
CA TRP A 194 3.03 7.29 -19.39
C TRP A 194 2.98 6.48 -20.67
N ASP A 195 3.89 5.54 -20.84
CA ASP A 195 3.80 4.54 -21.89
C ASP A 195 2.88 3.42 -21.42
N LEU A 196 1.78 3.21 -22.14
CA LEU A 196 0.79 2.18 -21.82
C LEU A 196 1.11 0.89 -22.58
N TYR A 197 1.30 -0.17 -21.83
CA TYR A 197 1.44 -1.55 -22.31
C TYR A 197 0.20 -2.35 -21.97
N ILE A 198 -0.17 -3.29 -22.84
CA ILE A 198 -1.32 -4.17 -22.62
C ILE A 198 -0.91 -5.60 -23.00
N ASP A 199 -1.20 -6.53 -22.08
CA ASP A 199 -1.15 -7.97 -22.29
C ASP A 199 -2.52 -8.56 -22.07
N THR A 200 -2.99 -9.38 -23.02
CA THR A 200 -4.26 -10.10 -22.95
C THR A 200 -4.09 -11.62 -23.02
N ASP A 201 -2.85 -12.09 -23.05
CA ASP A 201 -2.52 -13.51 -23.20
C ASP A 201 -2.36 -14.22 -21.84
N ASN A 202 -2.44 -13.48 -20.73
CA ASN A 202 -2.42 -13.98 -19.36
C ASN A 202 -3.79 -14.47 -18.88
N THR A 203 -3.85 -14.96 -17.64
CA THR A 203 -5.11 -15.41 -17.00
C THR A 203 -6.14 -14.28 -16.92
N TRP A 204 -5.67 -13.04 -16.78
CA TRP A 204 -6.42 -11.78 -16.87
C TRP A 204 -5.61 -10.76 -17.65
N PRO A 205 -6.25 -9.75 -18.26
CA PRO A 205 -5.55 -8.63 -18.88
C PRO A 205 -4.69 -7.87 -17.89
N ILE A 206 -3.46 -7.52 -18.31
CA ILE A 206 -2.53 -6.65 -17.56
C ILE A 206 -2.39 -5.34 -18.32
N TYR A 207 -2.58 -4.25 -17.61
CA TYR A 207 -2.43 -2.88 -18.12
C TYR A 207 -1.33 -2.18 -17.33
N SER A 208 -0.19 -1.89 -17.96
CA SER A 208 0.95 -1.26 -17.29
C SER A 208 1.19 0.13 -17.84
N PHE A 209 1.08 1.13 -16.97
CA PHE A 209 1.46 2.52 -17.25
C PHE A 209 2.89 2.73 -16.75
N VAL A 210 3.84 2.89 -17.65
CA VAL A 210 5.25 3.07 -17.32
C VAL A 210 5.60 4.55 -17.41
N ALA A 211 6.13 5.12 -16.32
CA ALA A 211 6.53 6.51 -16.27
C ALA A 211 7.60 6.81 -17.31
N ALA A 212 7.43 7.88 -18.09
CA ALA A 212 8.43 8.32 -19.07
C ALA A 212 9.75 8.78 -18.41
N SER A 213 9.74 9.03 -17.10
CA SER A 213 10.89 9.34 -16.26
C SER A 213 10.68 8.75 -14.88
N THR A 214 11.71 8.09 -14.36
CA THR A 214 11.67 7.50 -13.00
C THR A 214 11.45 8.57 -11.94
N THR A 215 10.72 8.22 -10.89
CA THR A 215 10.46 9.09 -9.75
C THR A 215 10.39 8.29 -8.46
N THR A 216 10.93 8.82 -7.38
CA THR A 216 10.83 8.28 -6.03
C THR A 216 9.76 8.97 -5.18
N SER A 217 9.01 9.89 -5.80
CA SER A 217 7.91 10.61 -5.14
C SER A 217 6.76 10.78 -6.11
N SER A 218 5.57 10.36 -5.72
CA SER A 218 4.35 10.42 -6.54
C SER A 218 3.16 10.96 -5.78
N SER A 219 2.27 11.65 -6.49
CA SER A 219 0.93 12.02 -6.03
C SER A 219 -0.02 11.80 -7.20
N LEU A 220 -0.77 10.69 -7.16
CA LEU A 220 -1.53 10.18 -8.29
C LEU A 220 -3.01 10.06 -7.95
N THR A 221 -3.85 10.29 -8.95
CA THR A 221 -5.27 9.94 -8.93
C THR A 221 -5.44 8.57 -9.60
N ILE A 222 -5.38 7.49 -8.83
CA ILE A 222 -5.45 6.11 -9.34
C ILE A 222 -6.66 5.89 -10.25
N THR A 223 -7.80 6.50 -9.91
CA THR A 223 -9.00 6.42 -10.74
C THR A 223 -8.90 7.14 -12.08
N ASP A 224 -7.94 8.05 -12.29
CA ASP A 224 -7.75 8.66 -13.61
C ASP A 224 -7.08 7.69 -14.58
N PHE A 225 -6.23 6.79 -14.11
CA PHE A 225 -5.71 5.68 -14.90
C PHE A 225 -6.82 4.70 -15.29
N THR A 226 -7.73 4.36 -14.37
CA THR A 226 -8.89 3.50 -14.71
C THR A 226 -9.82 4.16 -15.72
N LYS A 227 -9.97 5.50 -15.71
CA LYS A 227 -10.75 6.25 -16.71
C LYS A 227 -10.17 6.16 -18.11
N VAL A 228 -8.84 6.19 -18.24
CA VAL A 228 -8.16 5.94 -19.53
C VAL A 228 -8.52 4.56 -20.07
N LEU A 229 -8.43 3.53 -19.22
CA LEU A 229 -8.73 2.15 -19.61
C LEU A 229 -10.20 1.94 -19.95
N THR A 230 -11.12 2.44 -19.14
CA THR A 230 -12.57 2.31 -19.39
C THR A 230 -13.04 3.13 -20.58
N GLY A 231 -12.41 4.28 -20.84
CA GLY A 231 -12.77 5.18 -21.94
C GLY A 231 -12.24 4.75 -23.31
N SER A 232 -11.07 4.07 -23.36
CA SER A 232 -10.37 3.87 -24.63
C SER A 232 -9.83 2.45 -24.87
N TYR A 233 -9.73 1.63 -23.82
CA TYR A 233 -9.06 0.32 -23.91
C TYR A 233 -9.94 -0.85 -23.46
N GLY A 234 -11.27 -0.62 -23.36
CA GLY A 234 -12.26 -1.68 -23.20
C GLY A 234 -12.39 -2.27 -21.81
N LEU A 235 -11.72 -1.70 -20.78
CA LEU A 235 -11.96 -2.13 -19.40
C LEU A 235 -13.42 -1.85 -19.03
N ASN A 236 -14.13 -2.87 -18.50
CA ASN A 236 -15.54 -2.74 -18.18
C ASN A 236 -15.75 -1.83 -16.96
N SER A 237 -16.44 -0.71 -17.14
CA SER A 237 -16.71 0.26 -16.09
C SER A 237 -17.65 -0.25 -14.99
N SER A 238 -18.29 -1.41 -15.15
CA SER A 238 -19.08 -2.07 -14.10
C SER A 238 -18.21 -2.84 -13.10
N TYR A 239 -16.92 -3.05 -13.40
CA TYR A 239 -15.97 -3.69 -12.50
C TYR A 239 -15.57 -2.75 -11.34
N TYR A 240 -14.81 -3.28 -10.41
CA TYR A 240 -14.45 -2.61 -9.16
C TYR A 240 -12.94 -2.51 -9.00
N LEU A 241 -12.45 -1.32 -8.65
CA LEU A 241 -11.10 -1.17 -8.09
C LEU A 241 -11.15 -1.72 -6.67
N SER A 242 -10.46 -2.81 -6.44
CA SER A 242 -10.56 -3.60 -5.21
C SER A 242 -9.36 -3.47 -4.30
N SER A 243 -8.19 -3.12 -4.85
CA SER A 243 -7.01 -2.78 -4.06
C SER A 243 -6.19 -1.66 -4.68
N VAL A 244 -5.41 -1.00 -3.85
CA VAL A 244 -4.27 -0.16 -4.23
C VAL A 244 -3.08 -0.66 -3.43
N GLN A 245 -2.09 -1.17 -4.14
CA GLN A 245 -0.87 -1.70 -3.56
C GLN A 245 0.32 -0.87 -4.02
N ALA A 246 1.33 -0.73 -3.18
CA ALA A 246 2.58 -0.05 -3.51
C ALA A 246 3.73 -0.96 -3.10
N GLY A 247 4.61 -1.33 -4.03
CA GLY A 247 5.63 -2.34 -3.80
C GLY A 247 6.72 -2.40 -4.86
N VAL A 248 7.45 -3.49 -4.85
CA VAL A 248 8.56 -3.76 -5.76
C VAL A 248 8.40 -5.15 -6.35
N GLU A 249 8.21 -5.27 -7.67
CA GLU A 249 8.42 -6.56 -8.30
C GLU A 249 9.91 -6.86 -8.41
N VAL A 250 10.31 -8.03 -7.93
CA VAL A 250 11.71 -8.46 -7.93
C VAL A 250 11.87 -9.73 -8.77
N TRP A 251 12.64 -9.62 -9.87
CA TRP A 251 13.07 -10.79 -10.65
C TRP A 251 14.36 -11.36 -10.09
N THR A 252 15.35 -10.50 -9.76
CA THR A 252 16.63 -10.94 -9.22
C THR A 252 17.40 -9.77 -8.61
N GLY A 253 18.31 -10.09 -7.70
CA GLY A 253 19.25 -9.17 -7.07
C GLY A 253 18.96 -8.89 -5.63
N GLU A 254 19.80 -8.05 -5.03
CA GLU A 254 19.75 -7.65 -3.63
C GLU A 254 19.38 -6.16 -3.53
N GLY A 255 18.39 -5.83 -2.72
CA GLY A 255 17.93 -4.44 -2.58
C GLY A 255 17.11 -4.20 -1.34
N GLN A 256 16.77 -2.93 -1.16
CA GLN A 256 15.93 -2.43 -0.08
C GLN A 256 15.08 -1.27 -0.57
N ILE A 257 13.83 -1.25 -0.15
CA ILE A 257 12.95 -0.08 -0.25
C ILE A 257 12.57 0.39 1.16
N ASP A 258 12.72 1.69 1.38
CA ASP A 258 12.18 2.39 2.55
C ASP A 258 11.08 3.34 2.07
N SER A 259 9.83 3.00 2.32
CA SER A 259 8.68 3.86 2.07
C SER A 259 8.57 4.88 3.19
N ASN A 260 8.98 6.11 2.90
CA ASN A 260 9.01 7.20 3.86
C ASN A 260 7.61 7.74 4.15
N THR A 261 6.71 7.70 3.17
CA THR A 261 5.29 8.00 3.32
C THR A 261 4.49 7.26 2.26
N TYR A 262 3.44 6.57 2.67
CA TYR A 262 2.44 6.00 1.77
C TYR A 262 1.04 6.27 2.32
N SER A 263 0.16 6.79 1.48
CA SER A 263 -1.24 6.97 1.84
C SER A 263 -2.17 6.82 0.65
N VAL A 264 -3.37 6.32 0.90
CA VAL A 264 -4.46 6.23 -0.08
C VAL A 264 -5.71 6.89 0.51
N THR A 265 -6.37 7.70 -0.29
CA THR A 265 -7.64 8.33 0.06
C THR A 265 -8.73 7.85 -0.89
N VAL A 266 -9.82 7.33 -0.34
CA VAL A 266 -11.01 6.89 -1.07
C VAL A 266 -12.14 7.89 -0.80
N GLY A 267 -12.57 8.64 -1.84
CA GLY A 267 -13.55 9.73 -1.75
C GLY A 267 -14.84 9.51 -2.52
#